data_06c0a1fdd47b99fed4b5611d6ae57536
#
_entry.id   06c0a1fdd47b99fed4b5611d6ae57536
#
_cell.length_a   1.000
_cell.length_b   1.000
_cell.length_c   1.000
_cell.angle_alpha   90.00
_cell.angle_beta   90.00
_cell.angle_gamma   90.00
#
_symmetry.space_group_name_H-M   'P 1'
#
loop_
_entity.id
_entity.type
_entity.pdbx_description
1 polymer ?
#
loop_
_entity_poly.entity_id
_entity_poly.type
_entity_poly.pdbx_seq_one_letter_code
_entity_poly.pdbx_strand_id
1 'polypeptide(L)'
;MHAILNLIGEFDSTVDDAVGLYLDAKSAMVQYANFLTKMQARSAAQQRISVKQLDANQFSYGHGDPNAKDSLCLHSTSQGSIKARNAEGGKNHLLLGQRFIVDIYTFWEDGYRSRIAESLGKDRKFIQSDIFGDIRLMRNSIVHHLGVALPEITNCKTIKWFKPNDIIDISDEAKFYFVVTEIRKWLEAFGIEASGSSPGLLTRYGPSGHRKI
;
A
#
# COMPACT_ATOMS: atom_id res chain seq x y z
N MET A 1 -0.26 29.98 -11.39
CA MET A 1 0.16 28.89 -12.27
C MET A 1 1.32 28.06 -11.70
N HIS A 2 2.50 28.63 -11.40
CA HIS A 2 3.62 27.87 -10.83
C HIS A 2 3.30 27.17 -9.48
N ALA A 3 2.50 27.81 -8.61
CA ALA A 3 2.16 27.24 -7.30
C ALA A 3 1.39 25.91 -7.40
N ILE A 4 0.45 25.78 -8.33
CA ILE A 4 -0.34 24.55 -8.50
C ILE A 4 0.52 23.41 -9.06
N LEU A 5 1.39 23.69 -10.02
CA LEU A 5 2.30 22.68 -10.55
C LEU A 5 3.29 22.18 -9.51
N ASN A 6 3.74 23.06 -8.60
CA ASN A 6 4.58 22.68 -7.47
C ASN A 6 3.83 21.76 -6.52
N LEU A 7 2.57 22.07 -6.16
CA LEU A 7 1.74 21.22 -5.31
C LEU A 7 1.48 19.84 -5.91
N ILE A 8 1.23 19.77 -7.21
CA ILE A 8 1.08 18.51 -7.94
C ILE A 8 2.39 17.72 -7.91
N GLY A 9 3.53 18.39 -8.14
CA GLY A 9 4.84 17.76 -8.05
C GLY A 9 5.20 17.27 -6.65
N GLU A 10 4.86 18.04 -5.61
CA GLU A 10 5.01 17.61 -4.21
C GLU A 10 4.18 16.37 -3.92
N PHE A 11 2.92 16.33 -4.38
CA PHE A 11 2.06 15.17 -4.17
C PHE A 11 2.53 13.95 -4.97
N ASP A 12 2.95 14.12 -6.22
CA ASP A 12 3.56 13.04 -7.01
C ASP A 12 4.80 12.44 -6.32
N SER A 13 5.65 13.29 -5.72
CA SER A 13 6.78 12.84 -4.90
C SER A 13 6.33 12.06 -3.65
N THR A 14 5.27 12.52 -2.98
CA THR A 14 4.69 11.79 -1.83
C THR A 14 4.14 10.42 -2.24
N VAL A 15 3.51 10.34 -3.41
CA VAL A 15 3.05 9.06 -3.98
C VAL A 15 4.26 8.16 -4.29
N ASP A 16 5.34 8.73 -4.85
CA ASP A 16 6.56 7.99 -5.19
C ASP A 16 7.22 7.40 -3.93
N ASP A 17 7.32 8.16 -2.84
CA ASP A 17 7.84 7.70 -1.56
C ASP A 17 6.99 6.56 -0.97
N ALA A 18 5.67 6.67 -1.05
CA ALA A 18 4.75 5.63 -0.58
C ALA A 18 4.86 4.35 -1.43
N VAL A 19 5.05 4.48 -2.74
CA VAL A 19 5.30 3.35 -3.66
C VAL A 19 6.64 2.69 -3.33
N GLY A 20 7.71 3.47 -3.13
CA GLY A 20 9.02 2.97 -2.74
C GLY A 20 8.93 2.16 -1.44
N LEU A 21 8.32 2.72 -0.40
CA LEU A 21 8.12 2.02 0.88
C LEU A 21 7.34 0.70 0.70
N TYR A 22 6.28 0.70 -0.10
CA TYR A 22 5.49 -0.49 -0.37
C TYR A 22 6.32 -1.59 -1.03
N LEU A 23 7.07 -1.26 -2.09
CA LEU A 23 7.86 -2.21 -2.85
C LEU A 23 9.02 -2.78 -2.03
N ASP A 24 9.72 -1.93 -1.28
CA ASP A 24 10.83 -2.33 -0.41
C ASP A 24 10.34 -3.24 0.71
N ALA A 25 9.24 -2.87 1.38
CA ALA A 25 8.65 -3.69 2.44
C ALA A 25 8.17 -5.05 1.92
N LYS A 26 7.49 -5.08 0.76
CA LYS A 26 7.04 -6.32 0.11
C LYS A 26 8.22 -7.23 -0.20
N SER A 27 9.27 -6.68 -0.80
CA SER A 27 10.51 -7.41 -1.12
C SER A 27 11.18 -7.97 0.13
N ALA A 28 11.31 -7.15 1.18
CA ALA A 28 11.92 -7.57 2.45
C ALA A 28 11.13 -8.71 3.13
N MET A 29 9.80 -8.68 3.09
CA MET A 29 8.93 -9.73 3.62
C MET A 29 9.19 -11.08 2.92
N VAL A 30 9.21 -11.10 1.59
CA VAL A 30 9.49 -12.31 0.81
C VAL A 30 10.89 -12.84 1.09
N GLN A 31 11.89 -11.95 1.11
CA GLN A 31 13.27 -12.33 1.43
C GLN A 31 13.38 -12.93 2.83
N TYR A 32 12.68 -12.38 3.81
CA TYR A 32 12.65 -12.91 5.17
C TYR A 32 12.02 -14.29 5.24
N ALA A 33 10.89 -14.52 4.58
CA ALA A 33 10.26 -15.85 4.50
C ALA A 33 11.21 -16.87 3.84
N ASN A 34 11.88 -16.49 2.75
CA ASN A 34 12.85 -17.33 2.06
C ASN A 34 14.09 -17.63 2.93
N PHE A 35 14.59 -16.62 3.65
CA PHE A 35 15.69 -16.80 4.60
C PHE A 35 15.35 -17.82 5.69
N LEU A 36 14.18 -17.67 6.35
CA LEU A 36 13.72 -18.62 7.37
C LEU A 36 13.58 -20.03 6.82
N THR A 37 13.02 -20.17 5.61
CA THR A 37 12.88 -21.46 4.93
C THR A 37 14.23 -22.15 4.72
N LYS A 38 15.23 -21.40 4.23
CA LYS A 38 16.59 -21.93 4.03
C LYS A 38 17.28 -22.30 5.35
N MET A 39 17.14 -21.46 6.36
CA MET A 39 17.70 -21.71 7.71
C MET A 39 17.10 -22.97 8.33
N GLN A 40 15.79 -23.13 8.28
CA GLN A 40 15.10 -24.31 8.80
C GLN A 40 15.51 -25.59 8.05
N ALA A 41 15.64 -25.54 6.73
CA ALA A 41 16.10 -26.71 5.96
C ALA A 41 17.49 -27.20 6.44
N ARG A 42 18.42 -26.26 6.67
CA ARG A 42 19.76 -26.57 7.20
C ARG A 42 19.70 -27.14 8.62
N SER A 43 18.93 -26.48 9.51
CA SER A 43 18.79 -26.93 10.92
C SER A 43 18.10 -28.27 11.01
N ALA A 44 17.10 -28.55 10.21
CA ALA A 44 16.39 -29.83 10.15
C ALA A 44 17.35 -30.95 9.74
N ALA A 45 18.18 -30.74 8.72
CA ALA A 45 19.19 -31.69 8.29
C ALA A 45 20.23 -31.99 9.40
N GLN A 46 20.76 -30.95 10.06
CA GLN A 46 21.74 -31.07 11.13
C GLN A 46 21.19 -31.79 12.36
N GLN A 47 19.97 -31.47 12.78
CA GLN A 47 19.33 -32.02 13.98
C GLN A 47 18.58 -33.33 13.71
N ARG A 48 18.50 -33.78 12.48
CA ARG A 48 17.71 -34.95 12.04
C ARG A 48 16.25 -34.91 12.47
N ILE A 49 15.64 -33.71 12.36
CA ILE A 49 14.23 -33.47 12.64
C ILE A 49 13.52 -32.97 11.40
N SER A 50 12.19 -32.95 11.40
CA SER A 50 11.43 -32.44 10.27
C SER A 50 11.31 -30.89 10.30
N VAL A 51 11.20 -30.25 9.13
CA VAL A 51 10.89 -28.82 9.04
C VAL A 51 9.57 -28.47 9.75
N LYS A 52 8.57 -29.39 9.75
CA LYS A 52 7.31 -29.21 10.45
C LYS A 52 7.50 -29.05 11.97
N GLN A 53 8.47 -29.75 12.57
CA GLN A 53 8.79 -29.55 13.99
C GLN A 53 9.39 -28.19 14.26
N LEU A 54 10.27 -27.70 13.37
CA LEU A 54 10.83 -26.34 13.46
C LEU A 54 9.76 -25.27 13.24
N ASP A 55 8.78 -25.50 12.35
CA ASP A 55 7.66 -24.60 12.13
C ASP A 55 6.79 -24.39 13.37
N ALA A 56 6.71 -25.39 14.24
CA ALA A 56 5.97 -25.31 15.50
C ALA A 56 6.72 -24.50 16.60
N ASN A 57 8.03 -24.25 16.42
CA ASN A 57 8.80 -23.50 17.41
C ASN A 57 8.26 -22.07 17.52
N GLN A 58 8.06 -21.63 18.76
CA GLN A 58 7.59 -20.28 19.05
C GLN A 58 8.73 -19.26 18.89
N PHE A 59 8.35 -18.11 18.41
CA PHE A 59 9.20 -16.92 18.30
C PHE A 59 8.49 -15.77 19.00
N SER A 60 9.15 -15.17 20.00
CA SER A 60 8.57 -14.09 20.78
C SER A 60 9.38 -12.81 20.58
N TYR A 61 8.67 -11.73 20.38
CA TYR A 61 9.20 -10.37 20.39
C TYR A 61 8.84 -9.74 21.72
N GLY A 62 9.82 -9.22 22.43
CA GLY A 62 9.56 -8.66 23.73
C GLY A 62 10.82 -8.11 24.38
N HIS A 63 10.74 -7.80 25.66
CA HIS A 63 11.83 -7.32 26.48
C HIS A 63 11.94 -8.15 27.76
N GLY A 64 13.17 -8.45 28.19
CA GLY A 64 13.44 -9.29 29.36
C GLY A 64 13.51 -10.80 29.02
N ASP A 65 13.78 -11.62 30.08
CA ASP A 65 13.75 -13.06 29.96
C ASP A 65 12.29 -13.55 29.85
N PRO A 66 11.92 -14.31 28.81
CA PRO A 66 10.55 -14.78 28.63
C PRO A 66 9.98 -15.57 29.83
N ASN A 67 10.85 -16.13 30.68
CA ASN A 67 10.47 -16.89 31.87
C ASN A 67 10.40 -16.03 33.16
N ALA A 68 10.81 -14.78 33.12
CA ALA A 68 10.74 -13.86 34.25
C ALA A 68 9.35 -13.23 34.39
N LYS A 69 8.93 -12.95 35.63
CA LYS A 69 7.60 -12.39 35.92
C LYS A 69 7.41 -10.96 35.38
N ASP A 70 8.49 -10.23 35.15
CA ASP A 70 8.55 -8.86 34.65
C ASP A 70 8.86 -8.76 33.16
N SER A 71 8.89 -9.89 32.45
CA SER A 71 9.07 -9.91 31.01
C SER A 71 7.85 -9.36 30.28
N LEU A 72 8.09 -8.51 29.25
CA LEU A 72 7.07 -8.00 28.36
C LEU A 72 7.09 -8.73 27.02
N CYS A 73 6.11 -9.59 26.76
CA CYS A 73 5.92 -10.19 25.45
C CYS A 73 4.97 -9.32 24.61
N LEU A 74 5.50 -8.66 23.58
CA LEU A 74 4.72 -7.84 22.65
C LEU A 74 4.01 -8.67 21.58
N HIS A 75 4.64 -9.75 21.12
CA HIS A 75 4.10 -10.63 20.11
C HIS A 75 4.74 -12.00 20.18
N SER A 76 3.93 -13.04 20.13
CA SER A 76 4.41 -14.44 20.06
C SER A 76 3.72 -15.15 18.90
N THR A 77 4.47 -15.95 18.17
CA THR A 77 3.97 -16.64 16.97
C THR A 77 4.89 -17.82 16.63
N SER A 78 4.39 -18.80 15.88
CA SER A 78 5.23 -19.89 15.39
C SER A 78 6.08 -19.45 14.18
N GLN A 79 7.23 -20.09 13.98
CA GLN A 79 8.09 -19.82 12.81
C GLN A 79 7.36 -20.13 11.50
N GLY A 80 6.52 -21.15 11.46
CA GLY A 80 5.66 -21.44 10.30
C GLY A 80 4.71 -20.30 9.99
N SER A 81 4.10 -19.69 11.01
CA SER A 81 3.23 -18.52 10.85
C SER A 81 3.99 -17.29 10.34
N ILE A 82 5.25 -17.09 10.78
CA ILE A 82 6.09 -16.00 10.26
C ILE A 82 6.34 -16.20 8.76
N LYS A 83 6.72 -17.41 8.34
CA LYS A 83 6.93 -17.72 6.92
C LYS A 83 5.66 -17.49 6.10
N ALA A 84 4.54 -18.05 6.54
CA ALA A 84 3.27 -17.98 5.83
C ALA A 84 2.78 -16.54 5.63
N ARG A 85 2.84 -15.69 6.66
CA ARG A 85 2.35 -14.31 6.55
C ARG A 85 3.26 -13.41 5.70
N ASN A 86 4.55 -13.74 5.55
CA ASN A 86 5.53 -12.99 4.78
C ASN A 86 5.79 -13.58 3.38
N ALA A 87 5.28 -14.78 3.08
CA ALA A 87 5.37 -15.36 1.74
C ALA A 87 4.56 -14.53 0.74
N GLU A 88 4.84 -14.70 -0.55
CA GLU A 88 4.08 -14.07 -1.63
C GLU A 88 2.57 -14.31 -1.45
N GLY A 89 1.75 -13.26 -1.53
CA GLY A 89 0.33 -13.32 -1.25
C GLY A 89 -0.06 -13.58 0.22
N GLY A 90 0.90 -13.56 1.15
CA GLY A 90 0.65 -13.75 2.57
C GLY A 90 -0.07 -12.56 3.22
N LYS A 91 -0.55 -12.77 4.45
CA LYS A 91 -1.36 -11.76 5.17
C LYS A 91 -0.67 -10.40 5.30
N ASN A 92 0.66 -10.35 5.45
CA ASN A 92 1.38 -9.09 5.58
C ASN A 92 1.35 -8.29 4.26
N HIS A 93 1.35 -8.95 3.10
CA HIS A 93 1.20 -8.28 1.81
C HIS A 93 -0.18 -7.65 1.66
N LEU A 94 -1.25 -8.37 2.06
CA LEU A 94 -2.60 -7.83 2.10
C LEU A 94 -2.66 -6.56 2.97
N LEU A 95 -2.16 -6.64 4.21
CA LEU A 95 -2.18 -5.51 5.14
C LEU A 95 -1.35 -4.33 4.65
N LEU A 96 -0.22 -4.59 3.99
CA LEU A 96 0.63 -3.56 3.40
C LEU A 96 -0.10 -2.83 2.26
N GLY A 97 -0.81 -3.57 1.38
CA GLY A 97 -1.63 -2.99 0.32
C GLY A 97 -2.77 -2.14 0.87
N GLN A 98 -3.46 -2.63 1.91
CA GLN A 98 -4.50 -1.86 2.60
C GLN A 98 -3.93 -0.60 3.24
N ARG A 99 -2.76 -0.66 3.85
CA ARG A 99 -2.10 0.50 4.44
C ARG A 99 -1.76 1.55 3.38
N PHE A 100 -1.24 1.13 2.23
CA PHE A 100 -0.98 2.02 1.10
C PHE A 100 -2.25 2.80 0.69
N ILE A 101 -3.40 2.14 0.54
CA ILE A 101 -4.69 2.80 0.23
C ILE A 101 -5.06 3.85 1.28
N VAL A 102 -4.92 3.52 2.56
CA VAL A 102 -5.24 4.44 3.67
C VAL A 102 -4.32 5.65 3.65
N ASP A 103 -3.02 5.45 3.49
CA ASP A 103 -2.03 6.52 3.52
C ASP A 103 -2.19 7.47 2.32
N ILE A 104 -2.35 6.93 1.11
CA ILE A 104 -2.56 7.74 -0.10
C ILE A 104 -3.84 8.58 0.01
N TYR A 105 -4.94 8.00 0.53
CA TYR A 105 -6.15 8.78 0.75
C TYR A 105 -5.96 9.90 1.79
N THR A 106 -5.26 9.61 2.87
CA THR A 106 -4.96 10.59 3.92
C THR A 106 -4.11 11.73 3.37
N PHE A 107 -3.05 11.43 2.62
CA PHE A 107 -2.23 12.47 1.99
C PHE A 107 -3.06 13.34 1.04
N TRP A 108 -3.88 12.72 0.20
CA TRP A 108 -4.78 13.45 -0.68
C TRP A 108 -5.77 14.32 0.07
N GLU A 109 -6.60 13.74 0.94
CA GLU A 109 -7.76 14.40 1.53
C GLU A 109 -7.35 15.45 2.57
N ASP A 110 -6.40 15.11 3.44
CA ASP A 110 -6.01 15.98 4.55
C ASP A 110 -4.84 16.91 4.19
N GLY A 111 -4.00 16.50 3.24
CA GLY A 111 -2.82 17.25 2.84
C GLY A 111 -3.02 18.12 1.60
N TYR A 112 -3.26 17.50 0.46
CA TYR A 112 -3.10 18.18 -0.83
C TYR A 112 -4.38 18.77 -1.41
N ARG A 113 -5.52 18.12 -1.27
CA ARG A 113 -6.79 18.54 -1.89
C ARG A 113 -7.20 19.96 -1.50
N SER A 114 -7.06 20.33 -0.23
CA SER A 114 -7.37 21.67 0.28
C SER A 114 -6.39 22.72 -0.22
N ARG A 115 -5.08 22.43 -0.20
CA ARG A 115 -4.03 23.33 -0.70
C ARG A 115 -4.17 23.59 -2.21
N ILE A 116 -4.54 22.56 -2.97
CA ILE A 116 -4.83 22.67 -4.40
C ILE A 116 -6.04 23.57 -4.64
N ALA A 117 -7.12 23.35 -3.89
CA ALA A 117 -8.34 24.16 -4.00
C ALA A 117 -8.06 25.65 -3.70
N GLU A 118 -7.35 25.91 -2.60
CA GLU A 118 -6.93 27.25 -2.20
C GLU A 118 -6.07 27.92 -3.28
N SER A 119 -5.08 27.22 -3.82
CA SER A 119 -4.21 27.71 -4.91
C SER A 119 -4.99 28.09 -6.18
N LEU A 120 -6.15 27.46 -6.40
CA LEU A 120 -7.06 27.76 -7.53
C LEU A 120 -8.14 28.79 -7.18
N GLY A 121 -8.22 29.26 -5.93
CA GLY A 121 -9.33 30.11 -5.46
C GLY A 121 -10.69 29.41 -5.55
N LYS A 122 -10.73 28.08 -5.37
CA LYS A 122 -11.93 27.25 -5.44
C LYS A 122 -12.23 26.59 -4.10
N ASP A 123 -13.50 26.24 -3.87
CA ASP A 123 -13.88 25.35 -2.76
C ASP A 123 -13.38 23.93 -3.04
N ARG A 124 -12.94 23.23 -1.99
CA ARG A 124 -12.44 21.83 -2.04
C ARG A 124 -13.40 20.87 -2.75
N LYS A 125 -14.71 21.08 -2.65
CA LYS A 125 -15.72 20.27 -3.34
C LYS A 125 -15.62 20.25 -4.86
N PHE A 126 -14.99 21.28 -5.46
CA PHE A 126 -14.76 21.35 -6.90
C PHE A 126 -13.51 20.59 -7.37
N ILE A 127 -12.63 20.17 -6.43
CA ILE A 127 -11.50 19.33 -6.75
C ILE A 127 -11.96 17.87 -6.65
N GLN A 128 -12.44 17.34 -7.77
CA GLN A 128 -12.97 15.98 -7.87
C GLN A 128 -12.03 15.07 -8.64
N SER A 129 -12.04 13.79 -8.27
CA SER A 129 -11.26 12.75 -8.90
C SER A 129 -11.96 11.42 -8.74
N ASP A 130 -12.18 10.71 -9.83
CA ASP A 130 -12.84 9.41 -9.80
C ASP A 130 -11.94 8.38 -9.08
N ILE A 131 -10.63 8.39 -9.33
CA ILE A 131 -9.70 7.48 -8.66
C ILE A 131 -9.65 7.72 -7.14
N PHE A 132 -9.62 8.99 -6.68
CA PHE A 132 -9.66 9.27 -5.23
C PHE A 132 -11.04 9.03 -4.63
N GLY A 133 -12.12 9.13 -5.42
CA GLY A 133 -13.45 8.68 -5.03
C GLY A 133 -13.48 7.18 -4.75
N ASP A 134 -12.88 6.37 -5.61
CA ASP A 134 -12.77 4.92 -5.45
C ASP A 134 -11.89 4.54 -4.25
N ILE A 135 -10.71 5.18 -4.14
CA ILE A 135 -9.80 4.99 -2.99
C ILE A 135 -10.50 5.31 -1.67
N ARG A 136 -11.37 6.33 -1.62
CA ARG A 136 -12.20 6.65 -0.45
C ARG A 136 -13.10 5.50 -0.07
N LEU A 137 -13.79 4.88 -1.03
CA LEU A 137 -14.68 3.75 -0.78
C LEU A 137 -13.91 2.53 -0.27
N MET A 138 -12.74 2.26 -0.85
CA MET A 138 -11.84 1.21 -0.38
C MET A 138 -11.32 1.49 1.04
N ARG A 139 -10.86 2.71 1.31
CA ARG A 139 -10.38 3.14 2.63
C ARG A 139 -11.47 3.00 3.68
N ASN A 140 -12.71 3.36 3.39
CA ASN A 140 -13.82 3.21 4.33
C ASN A 140 -14.05 1.74 4.68
N SER A 141 -14.01 0.84 3.70
CA SER A 141 -14.07 -0.60 3.92
C SER A 141 -12.90 -1.12 4.78
N ILE A 142 -11.69 -0.63 4.52
CA ILE A 142 -10.49 -1.03 5.26
C ILE A 142 -10.56 -0.59 6.72
N VAL A 143 -10.84 0.69 6.96
CA VAL A 143 -10.75 1.28 8.31
C VAL A 143 -11.92 0.89 9.20
N HIS A 144 -13.12 0.85 8.65
CA HIS A 144 -14.35 0.67 9.44
C HIS A 144 -14.90 -0.76 9.42
N HIS A 145 -14.45 -1.60 8.44
CA HIS A 145 -14.96 -2.95 8.25
C HIS A 145 -13.84 -3.99 8.06
N LEU A 146 -12.68 -3.76 8.64
CA LEU A 146 -11.55 -4.69 8.66
C LEU A 146 -11.12 -5.19 7.26
N GLY A 147 -11.28 -4.34 6.25
CA GLY A 147 -10.96 -4.65 4.86
C GLY A 147 -12.05 -5.39 4.09
N VAL A 148 -13.21 -5.63 4.69
CA VAL A 148 -14.38 -6.22 3.99
C VAL A 148 -15.11 -5.12 3.22
N ALA A 149 -15.26 -5.30 1.91
CA ALA A 149 -15.87 -4.34 1.01
C ALA A 149 -17.34 -4.07 1.37
N LEU A 150 -17.67 -2.79 1.59
CA LEU A 150 -19.02 -2.31 1.82
C LEU A 150 -19.85 -2.34 0.54
N PRO A 151 -21.20 -2.32 0.62
CA PRO A 151 -22.07 -2.24 -0.57
C PRO A 151 -21.73 -1.08 -1.50
N GLU A 152 -21.31 0.06 -0.95
CA GLU A 152 -20.94 1.27 -1.68
C GLU A 152 -19.72 1.07 -2.62
N ILE A 153 -18.97 -0.02 -2.47
CA ILE A 153 -17.84 -0.36 -3.36
C ILE A 153 -18.29 -0.48 -4.82
N THR A 154 -19.56 -0.83 -5.05
CA THR A 154 -20.15 -0.89 -6.39
C THR A 154 -20.24 0.45 -7.10
N ASN A 155 -20.09 1.57 -6.37
CA ASN A 155 -20.07 2.93 -6.92
C ASN A 155 -18.69 3.34 -7.44
N CYS A 156 -17.67 2.49 -7.33
CA CYS A 156 -16.36 2.74 -7.91
C CYS A 156 -16.47 2.91 -9.43
N LYS A 157 -15.80 3.94 -9.94
CA LYS A 157 -15.83 4.29 -11.37
C LYS A 157 -14.65 3.72 -12.14
N THR A 158 -13.49 3.71 -11.53
CA THR A 158 -12.21 3.28 -12.12
C THR A 158 -11.83 1.88 -11.63
N ILE A 159 -11.88 1.64 -10.31
CA ILE A 159 -11.50 0.36 -9.67
C ILE A 159 -12.75 -0.50 -9.47
N LYS A 160 -13.10 -1.33 -10.47
CA LYS A 160 -14.32 -2.15 -10.45
C LYS A 160 -14.08 -3.63 -10.11
N TRP A 161 -13.04 -3.91 -9.31
CA TRP A 161 -12.64 -5.30 -9.03
C TRP A 161 -13.39 -5.96 -7.89
N PHE A 162 -13.92 -5.16 -6.97
CA PHE A 162 -14.48 -5.65 -5.73
C PHE A 162 -16.02 -5.64 -5.75
N LYS A 163 -16.60 -6.67 -5.15
CA LYS A 163 -18.02 -6.78 -4.85
C LYS A 163 -18.23 -6.62 -3.35
N PRO A 164 -19.45 -6.33 -2.88
CA PRO A 164 -19.77 -6.36 -1.46
C PRO A 164 -19.33 -7.68 -0.83
N ASN A 165 -18.72 -7.60 0.35
CA ASN A 165 -18.13 -8.69 1.13
C ASN A 165 -16.82 -9.27 0.60
N ASP A 166 -16.28 -8.81 -0.52
CA ASP A 166 -14.91 -9.16 -0.91
C ASP A 166 -13.90 -8.54 0.06
N ILE A 167 -12.73 -9.16 0.19
CA ILE A 167 -11.61 -8.51 0.89
C ILE A 167 -10.95 -7.51 -0.07
N ILE A 168 -10.78 -6.26 0.39
CA ILE A 168 -10.03 -5.24 -0.34
C ILE A 168 -8.55 -5.64 -0.34
N ASP A 169 -8.09 -6.15 -1.45
CA ASP A 169 -6.72 -6.63 -1.65
C ASP A 169 -6.14 -6.08 -2.95
N ILE A 170 -5.09 -5.27 -2.83
CA ILE A 170 -4.29 -4.74 -3.93
C ILE A 170 -2.85 -5.24 -3.88
N SER A 171 -2.55 -6.29 -3.09
CA SER A 171 -1.20 -6.83 -2.96
C SER A 171 -0.71 -7.55 -4.22
N ASP A 172 -1.62 -7.91 -5.12
CA ASP A 172 -1.31 -8.35 -6.48
C ASP A 172 -0.61 -7.23 -7.26
N GLU A 173 0.46 -7.58 -7.97
CA GLU A 173 1.32 -6.62 -8.66
C GLU A 173 0.55 -5.81 -9.71
N ALA A 174 -0.30 -6.46 -10.52
CA ALA A 174 -1.06 -5.80 -11.56
C ALA A 174 -2.08 -4.82 -10.98
N LYS A 175 -2.75 -5.18 -9.87
CA LYS A 175 -3.68 -4.30 -9.17
C LYS A 175 -2.96 -3.10 -8.55
N PHE A 176 -1.83 -3.32 -7.88
CA PHE A 176 -1.03 -2.25 -7.30
C PHE A 176 -0.57 -1.25 -8.35
N TYR A 177 0.06 -1.74 -9.43
CA TYR A 177 0.49 -0.87 -10.53
C TYR A 177 -0.66 -0.11 -11.19
N PHE A 178 -1.82 -0.74 -11.34
CA PHE A 178 -2.99 -0.07 -11.88
C PHE A 178 -3.40 1.13 -11.00
N VAL A 179 -3.53 0.93 -9.68
CA VAL A 179 -3.89 2.02 -8.75
C VAL A 179 -2.91 3.19 -8.86
N VAL A 180 -1.61 2.90 -8.78
CA VAL A 180 -0.56 3.93 -8.89
C VAL A 180 -0.62 4.64 -10.23
N THR A 181 -0.81 3.89 -11.32
CA THR A 181 -0.90 4.46 -12.68
C THR A 181 -2.09 5.38 -12.83
N GLU A 182 -3.27 5.01 -12.33
CA GLU A 182 -4.47 5.85 -12.41
C GLU A 182 -4.35 7.12 -11.55
N ILE A 183 -3.71 7.05 -10.38
CA ILE A 183 -3.37 8.25 -9.59
C ILE A 183 -2.50 9.20 -10.41
N ARG A 184 -1.42 8.70 -11.01
CA ARG A 184 -0.47 9.51 -11.79
C ARG A 184 -1.10 10.08 -13.06
N LYS A 185 -1.91 9.31 -13.78
CA LYS A 185 -2.68 9.82 -14.92
C LYS A 185 -3.59 10.97 -14.54
N TRP A 186 -4.27 10.84 -13.40
CA TRP A 186 -5.13 11.92 -12.90
C TRP A 186 -4.31 13.15 -12.55
N LEU A 187 -3.18 13.03 -11.86
CA LEU A 187 -2.29 14.14 -11.50
C LEU A 187 -1.79 14.87 -12.76
N GLU A 188 -1.37 14.13 -13.78
CA GLU A 188 -0.91 14.70 -15.04
C GLU A 188 -2.03 15.47 -15.76
N ALA A 189 -3.20 14.83 -15.93
CA ALA A 189 -4.34 15.46 -16.60
C ALA A 189 -4.82 16.72 -15.85
N PHE A 190 -4.89 16.66 -14.53
CA PHE A 190 -5.28 17.78 -13.69
C PHE A 190 -4.26 18.93 -13.76
N GLY A 191 -2.96 18.62 -13.78
CA GLY A 191 -1.89 19.60 -13.93
C GLY A 191 -1.95 20.33 -15.27
N ILE A 192 -2.24 19.61 -16.34
CA ILE A 192 -2.43 20.18 -17.69
C ILE A 192 -3.64 21.13 -17.70
N GLU A 193 -4.78 20.69 -17.19
CA GLU A 193 -6.01 21.48 -17.12
C GLU A 193 -5.81 22.76 -16.28
N ALA A 194 -5.24 22.60 -15.09
CA ALA A 194 -5.04 23.69 -14.14
C ALA A 194 -4.01 24.73 -14.61
N SER A 195 -3.04 24.32 -15.43
CA SER A 195 -1.99 25.20 -15.95
C SER A 195 -2.31 25.82 -17.32
N GLY A 196 -3.33 25.32 -18.02
CA GLY A 196 -3.59 25.69 -19.42
C GLY A 196 -2.44 25.29 -20.37
N SER A 197 -1.59 24.35 -19.98
CA SER A 197 -0.40 23.92 -20.71
C SER A 197 -0.74 22.77 -21.67
N SER A 198 0.03 22.64 -22.76
CA SER A 198 -0.09 21.48 -23.66
C SER A 198 0.49 20.19 -23.01
N PRO A 199 -0.02 18.99 -23.36
CA PRO A 199 0.30 17.71 -22.72
C PRO A 199 1.78 17.30 -22.67
N GLY A 200 2.68 17.99 -23.36
CA GLY A 200 4.10 17.60 -23.46
C GLY A 200 5.00 18.02 -22.31
N LEU A 201 4.52 18.86 -21.37
CA LEU A 201 5.37 19.45 -20.32
C LEU A 201 5.43 18.67 -19.00
N LEU A 202 4.53 17.70 -18.79
CA LEU A 202 4.42 16.95 -17.53
C LEU A 202 4.67 15.44 -17.67
N THR A 203 5.00 14.95 -18.87
CA THR A 203 5.27 13.51 -19.10
C THR A 203 6.57 13.06 -18.43
N ARG A 204 6.52 12.85 -17.11
CA ARG A 204 7.56 12.11 -16.38
C ARG A 204 7.46 10.59 -16.62
N TYR A 205 6.33 10.14 -17.16
CA TYR A 205 6.02 8.71 -17.35
C TYR A 205 5.85 8.45 -18.84
N GLY A 206 6.44 7.36 -19.34
CA GLY A 206 6.19 6.88 -20.71
C GLY A 206 4.77 6.31 -20.85
N PRO A 207 4.34 5.87 -22.06
CA PRO A 207 3.03 5.28 -22.31
C PRO A 207 2.68 4.08 -21.43
N SER A 208 3.67 3.46 -20.79
CA SER A 208 3.54 2.35 -19.83
C SER A 208 3.38 2.82 -18.37
N GLY A 209 3.32 4.12 -18.09
CA GLY A 209 3.23 4.64 -16.72
C GLY A 209 4.56 4.57 -15.94
N HIS A 210 5.66 4.19 -16.57
CA HIS A 210 6.97 4.15 -15.93
C HIS A 210 7.71 5.48 -16.08
N ARG A 211 8.38 5.89 -14.98
CA ARG A 211 9.25 7.06 -14.99
C ARG A 211 10.33 6.88 -16.06
N LYS A 212 10.49 7.85 -16.96
CA LYS A 212 11.67 7.88 -17.85
C LYS A 212 12.88 8.22 -16.97
N ILE A 213 13.80 7.28 -16.84
CA ILE A 213 15.10 7.47 -16.21
C ILE A 213 15.96 8.34 -17.12
#